data_349b9d72e7cbfa37f0d29c3757e79120
#
_entry.id   349b9d72e7cbfa37f0d29c3757e79120
#
_cell.length_a   1.000
_cell.length_b   1.000
_cell.length_c   1.000
_cell.angle_alpha   90.00
_cell.angle_beta   90.00
_cell.angle_gamma   90.00
#
_symmetry.space_group_name_H-M   'P 1'
#
loop_
_entity.id
_entity.type
_entity.pdbx_description
1 polymer ?
#
loop_
_entity_poly.entity_id
_entity_poly.type
_entity_poly.pdbx_seq_one_letter_code
_entity_poly.pdbx_strand_id
1 'polypeptide(L)'
;MKILYITLFIQIGWIFPLSAQKQDSIYIGTRHTLFSEILNEERKYWIYVPETKAGEKGKAYPVLYLLDGDSFFHSVVGFTRFFSSSKTSNLPPCIVVAVLNTDRTRDFTPTCSAARRDGTICPYDKPAGGGAEQFHRFLIEELRLEVENKVPANGTNFLVGHSYAGLFTLQTLSNHPESFDSYIAIDPSLWWDRGVFLQQAAKNVYQKDFSGKHLYVAFATRQRPAIKLIQFSLADSLKNKIIPEMKNKYLHVVYKKFPDEVHGTIALPAIFDGLKSLFHNTISTKEAT
;
A
#
# COMPACT_ATOMS: atom_id res chain seq x y z
N MET A 1 59.15 -53.41 47.98
CA MET A 1 59.08 -52.33 46.97
C MET A 1 57.98 -52.68 45.95
N LYS A 2 56.81 -52.09 46.08
CA LYS A 2 55.66 -52.34 45.15
C LYS A 2 55.68 -51.27 44.10
N ILE A 3 55.89 -51.66 42.85
CA ILE A 3 55.86 -50.76 41.69
C ILE A 3 54.36 -50.61 41.25
N LEU A 4 53.85 -49.39 41.32
CA LEU A 4 52.47 -49.02 40.89
C LEU A 4 52.52 -48.62 39.44
N TYR A 5 51.88 -49.39 38.54
CA TYR A 5 51.74 -49.07 37.13
C TYR A 5 50.49 -48.20 36.98
N ILE A 6 50.67 -46.92 36.61
CA ILE A 6 49.58 -46.02 36.26
C ILE A 6 49.34 -46.15 34.76
N THR A 7 48.21 -46.75 34.39
CA THR A 7 47.79 -46.88 32.98
C THR A 7 47.00 -45.61 32.60
N LEU A 8 47.64 -44.80 31.76
CA LEU A 8 47.01 -43.57 31.23
C LEU A 8 46.08 -43.94 30.05
N PHE A 9 44.75 -43.86 30.24
CA PHE A 9 43.79 -44.00 29.15
C PHE A 9 43.69 -42.67 28.39
N ILE A 10 44.26 -42.61 27.17
CA ILE A 10 44.06 -41.48 26.25
C ILE A 10 42.71 -41.72 25.53
N GLN A 11 41.68 -41.00 25.93
CA GLN A 11 40.45 -40.95 25.15
C GLN A 11 40.70 -40.09 23.90
N ILE A 12 40.81 -40.73 22.74
CA ILE A 12 40.80 -40.04 21.44
C ILE A 12 39.36 -39.73 21.14
N GLY A 13 38.91 -38.51 21.49
CA GLY A 13 37.62 -38.00 21.08
C GLY A 13 37.61 -37.80 19.56
N TRP A 14 36.75 -38.54 18.88
CA TRP A 14 36.44 -38.29 17.47
C TRP A 14 35.73 -36.94 17.34
N ILE A 15 36.48 -35.92 16.91
CA ILE A 15 35.88 -34.63 16.53
C ILE A 15 35.26 -34.85 15.14
N PHE A 16 33.97 -35.18 15.09
CA PHE A 16 33.21 -35.10 13.86
C PHE A 16 33.13 -33.62 13.49
N PRO A 17 33.53 -33.20 12.27
CA PRO A 17 33.28 -31.85 11.83
C PRO A 17 31.80 -31.69 11.77
N LEU A 18 31.23 -30.83 12.63
CA LEU A 18 29.83 -30.39 12.55
C LEU A 18 29.77 -29.61 11.25
N SER A 19 29.31 -30.29 10.17
CA SER A 19 29.02 -29.62 8.91
C SER A 19 27.86 -28.65 9.19
N ALA A 20 28.20 -27.37 9.40
CA ALA A 20 27.19 -26.35 9.55
C ALA A 20 26.33 -26.35 8.25
N GLN A 21 25.12 -26.85 8.36
CA GLN A 21 24.17 -26.86 7.26
C GLN A 21 24.01 -25.41 6.84
N LYS A 22 24.43 -25.07 5.63
CA LYS A 22 24.33 -23.73 5.08
C LYS A 22 22.83 -23.41 4.99
N GLN A 23 22.34 -22.59 5.91
CA GLN A 23 20.95 -22.17 5.94
C GLN A 23 20.78 -21.11 4.86
N ASP A 24 20.09 -21.44 3.78
CA ASP A 24 19.70 -20.47 2.76
C ASP A 24 18.47 -19.68 3.26
N SER A 25 18.52 -18.36 3.05
CA SER A 25 17.43 -17.45 3.45
C SER A 25 16.54 -17.16 2.26
N ILE A 26 15.22 -17.20 2.49
CA ILE A 26 14.26 -16.66 1.51
C ILE A 26 14.22 -15.14 1.71
N TYR A 27 14.79 -14.40 0.76
CA TYR A 27 14.84 -12.94 0.79
C TYR A 27 13.63 -12.33 0.08
N ILE A 28 12.92 -11.43 0.76
CA ILE A 28 11.76 -10.74 0.23
C ILE A 28 11.86 -9.21 0.27
N GLY A 29 12.93 -8.65 0.81
CA GLY A 29 13.13 -7.20 0.84
C GLY A 29 14.00 -6.72 1.99
N THR A 30 14.24 -5.41 2.05
CA THR A 30 15.03 -4.71 3.06
C THR A 30 14.18 -3.82 3.94
N ARG A 31 14.59 -3.63 5.19
CA ARG A 31 13.99 -2.69 6.14
C ARG A 31 14.82 -1.41 6.18
N HIS A 32 14.13 -0.28 6.21
CA HIS A 32 14.73 1.05 6.25
C HIS A 32 14.03 1.91 7.29
N THR A 33 14.75 2.95 7.72
CA THR A 33 14.22 4.01 8.59
C THR A 33 14.66 5.36 8.00
N LEU A 34 13.74 6.31 7.98
CA LEU A 34 13.94 7.69 7.59
C LEU A 34 13.41 8.59 8.70
N PHE A 35 14.20 9.56 9.16
CA PHE A 35 13.66 10.63 9.99
C PHE A 35 12.93 11.62 9.07
N SER A 36 11.65 11.84 9.33
CA SER A 36 10.85 12.81 8.60
C SER A 36 10.89 14.16 9.30
N GLU A 37 11.41 15.17 8.65
CA GLU A 37 11.37 16.55 9.13
C GLU A 37 9.93 17.09 9.11
N ILE A 38 9.14 16.71 8.10
CA ILE A 38 7.73 17.13 7.94
C ILE A 38 6.86 16.60 9.09
N LEU A 39 7.07 15.33 9.48
CA LEU A 39 6.30 14.69 10.56
C LEU A 39 6.99 14.80 11.92
N ASN A 40 8.26 15.20 11.95
CA ASN A 40 9.12 15.28 13.12
C ASN A 40 9.20 13.95 13.89
N GLU A 41 9.35 12.84 13.17
CA GLU A 41 9.43 11.50 13.75
C GLU A 41 10.16 10.51 12.83
N GLU A 42 10.63 9.38 13.38
CA GLU A 42 11.17 8.28 12.60
C GLU A 42 10.05 7.54 11.88
N ARG A 43 10.23 7.32 10.56
CA ARG A 43 9.31 6.53 9.72
C ARG A 43 10.01 5.28 9.23
N LYS A 44 9.38 4.13 9.43
CA LYS A 44 9.89 2.84 8.97
C LYS A 44 9.20 2.47 7.65
N TYR A 45 9.99 1.91 6.74
CA TYR A 45 9.48 1.41 5.46
C TYR A 45 10.30 0.20 5.01
N TRP A 46 9.70 -0.64 4.20
CA TRP A 46 10.37 -1.81 3.62
C TRP A 46 10.38 -1.71 2.11
N ILE A 47 11.45 -2.19 1.49
CA ILE A 47 11.59 -2.18 0.04
C ILE A 47 11.80 -3.60 -0.47
N TYR A 48 11.01 -3.98 -1.46
CA TYR A 48 11.30 -5.10 -2.35
C TYR A 48 11.71 -4.54 -3.71
N VAL A 49 12.83 -5.01 -4.25
CA VAL A 49 13.29 -4.73 -5.61
C VAL A 49 13.25 -6.04 -6.40
N PRO A 50 12.65 -6.07 -7.59
CA PRO A 50 12.65 -7.27 -8.42
C PRO A 50 14.07 -7.72 -8.77
N GLU A 51 14.29 -9.03 -8.81
CA GLU A 51 15.56 -9.61 -9.28
C GLU A 51 15.76 -9.26 -10.77
N THR A 52 16.91 -8.66 -11.07
CA THR A 52 17.29 -8.36 -12.46
C THR A 52 17.71 -9.66 -13.14
N LYS A 53 17.03 -10.03 -14.23
CA LYS A 53 17.43 -11.20 -15.04
C LYS A 53 18.71 -10.91 -15.80
N ALA A 54 19.43 -11.99 -16.17
CA ALA A 54 20.61 -11.88 -17.01
C ALA A 54 20.22 -11.18 -18.35
N GLY A 55 20.93 -10.09 -18.68
CA GLY A 55 20.65 -9.27 -19.86
C GLY A 55 19.76 -8.03 -19.62
N GLU A 56 19.18 -7.85 -18.43
CA GLU A 56 18.33 -6.70 -18.07
C GLU A 56 19.06 -5.64 -17.20
N LYS A 57 20.39 -5.54 -17.35
CA LYS A 57 21.16 -4.50 -16.60
C LYS A 57 20.65 -3.10 -16.96
N GLY A 58 20.40 -2.29 -15.93
CA GLY A 58 19.92 -0.90 -16.08
C GLY A 58 18.40 -0.77 -16.25
N LYS A 59 17.63 -1.86 -16.16
CA LYS A 59 16.17 -1.78 -16.20
C LYS A 59 15.63 -1.07 -14.96
N ALA A 60 14.78 -0.08 -15.20
CA ALA A 60 14.04 0.63 -14.16
C ALA A 60 12.59 0.10 -14.07
N TYR A 61 11.99 0.20 -12.90
CA TYR A 61 10.71 -0.41 -12.59
C TYR A 61 9.70 0.61 -12.04
N PRO A 62 8.40 0.43 -12.26
CA PRO A 62 7.37 1.16 -11.55
C PRO A 62 7.45 0.90 -10.04
N VAL A 63 7.05 1.88 -9.25
CA VAL A 63 7.07 1.82 -7.78
C VAL A 63 5.64 1.77 -7.24
N LEU A 64 5.36 0.79 -6.39
CA LEU A 64 4.12 0.63 -5.70
C LEU A 64 4.30 1.02 -4.23
N TYR A 65 3.71 2.15 -3.84
CA TYR A 65 3.63 2.60 -2.45
C TYR A 65 2.45 1.93 -1.77
N LEU A 66 2.75 1.03 -0.84
CA LEU A 66 1.80 0.20 -0.13
C LEU A 66 1.63 0.73 1.30
N LEU A 67 0.48 1.29 1.58
CA LEU A 67 0.10 1.71 2.92
C LEU A 67 -0.30 0.49 3.77
N ASP A 68 -0.27 0.63 5.10
CA ASP A 68 -0.40 -0.52 6.03
C ASP A 68 0.62 -1.63 5.71
N GLY A 69 1.86 -1.23 5.43
CA GLY A 69 2.90 -2.08 4.88
C GLY A 69 3.24 -3.31 5.72
N ASP A 70 3.19 -3.18 7.04
CA ASP A 70 3.37 -4.26 8.00
C ASP A 70 2.37 -5.42 7.81
N SER A 71 1.14 -5.10 7.40
CA SER A 71 0.08 -6.08 7.17
C SER A 71 0.12 -6.74 5.80
N PHE A 72 0.57 -6.03 4.76
CA PHE A 72 0.35 -6.47 3.38
C PHE A 72 1.62 -6.76 2.57
N PHE A 73 2.80 -6.35 3.04
CA PHE A 73 4.05 -6.44 2.28
C PHE A 73 4.32 -7.82 1.69
N HIS A 74 4.28 -8.87 2.51
CA HIS A 74 4.61 -10.23 2.09
C HIS A 74 3.69 -10.73 0.97
N SER A 75 2.39 -10.49 1.13
CA SER A 75 1.38 -10.91 0.16
C SER A 75 1.52 -10.14 -1.15
N VAL A 76 1.74 -8.81 -1.08
CA VAL A 76 1.85 -7.97 -2.27
C VAL A 76 3.15 -8.26 -3.03
N VAL A 77 4.28 -8.47 -2.34
CA VAL A 77 5.50 -8.96 -3.00
C VAL A 77 5.26 -10.30 -3.68
N GLY A 78 4.54 -11.22 -3.01
CA GLY A 78 4.13 -12.50 -3.62
C GLY A 78 3.32 -12.31 -4.90
N PHE A 79 2.35 -11.40 -4.91
CA PHE A 79 1.54 -11.07 -6.09
C PHE A 79 2.39 -10.50 -7.23
N THR A 80 3.25 -9.53 -6.96
CA THR A 80 4.09 -8.90 -7.99
C THR A 80 5.07 -9.90 -8.60
N ARG A 81 5.68 -10.76 -7.79
CA ARG A 81 6.54 -11.85 -8.26
C ARG A 81 5.77 -12.87 -9.11
N PHE A 82 4.59 -13.28 -8.68
CA PHE A 82 3.73 -14.19 -9.43
C PHE A 82 3.37 -13.60 -10.80
N PHE A 83 2.90 -12.37 -10.85
CA PHE A 83 2.54 -11.71 -12.10
C PHE A 83 3.72 -11.56 -13.05
N SER A 84 4.89 -11.16 -12.57
CA SER A 84 6.07 -10.95 -13.40
C SER A 84 6.74 -12.25 -13.87
N SER A 85 6.52 -13.38 -13.18
CA SER A 85 7.06 -14.69 -13.54
C SER A 85 6.16 -15.46 -14.50
N SER A 86 4.86 -15.16 -14.53
CA SER A 86 3.89 -15.87 -15.37
C SER A 86 3.97 -15.42 -16.82
N LYS A 87 4.18 -16.37 -17.72
CA LYS A 87 4.17 -16.11 -19.17
C LYS A 87 2.81 -15.64 -19.70
N THR A 88 1.75 -15.82 -18.93
CA THR A 88 0.37 -15.49 -19.31
C THR A 88 -0.13 -14.17 -18.73
N SER A 89 0.52 -13.65 -17.66
CA SER A 89 0.05 -12.43 -17.01
C SER A 89 0.58 -11.15 -17.66
N ASN A 90 1.74 -11.21 -18.31
CA ASN A 90 2.43 -10.09 -18.98
C ASN A 90 2.52 -8.79 -18.14
N LEU A 91 2.44 -8.92 -16.82
CA LEU A 91 2.59 -7.76 -15.95
C LEU A 91 4.08 -7.53 -15.66
N PRO A 92 4.57 -6.31 -15.82
CA PRO A 92 5.96 -6.02 -15.54
C PRO A 92 6.26 -6.20 -14.05
N PRO A 93 7.50 -6.57 -13.71
CA PRO A 93 7.96 -6.53 -12.33
C PRO A 93 7.88 -5.10 -11.80
N CYS A 94 7.56 -4.94 -10.50
CA CYS A 94 7.54 -3.64 -9.85
C CYS A 94 8.27 -3.67 -8.50
N ILE A 95 8.78 -2.52 -8.09
CA ILE A 95 9.30 -2.26 -6.76
C ILE A 95 8.11 -2.09 -5.82
N VAL A 96 8.17 -2.68 -4.61
CA VAL A 96 7.17 -2.47 -3.57
C VAL A 96 7.82 -1.71 -2.41
N VAL A 97 7.28 -0.53 -2.12
CA VAL A 97 7.64 0.30 -0.97
C VAL A 97 6.52 0.23 0.04
N ALA A 98 6.71 -0.55 1.08
CA ALA A 98 5.73 -0.71 2.15
C ALA A 98 5.95 0.35 3.22
N VAL A 99 4.99 1.25 3.40
CA VAL A 99 5.02 2.30 4.43
C VAL A 99 4.36 1.77 5.69
N LEU A 100 5.13 1.71 6.79
CA LEU A 100 4.66 1.19 8.05
C LEU A 100 3.93 2.28 8.86
N ASN A 101 2.99 1.84 9.69
CA ASN A 101 2.23 2.75 10.51
C ASN A 101 3.02 3.25 11.73
N THR A 102 2.87 4.54 12.05
CA THR A 102 3.26 5.15 13.33
C THR A 102 1.98 5.63 14.05
N ASP A 103 1.30 6.62 13.52
CA ASP A 103 -0.05 6.99 13.94
C ASP A 103 -0.99 6.89 12.73
N ARG A 104 -1.60 5.72 12.57
CA ARG A 104 -2.43 5.38 11.43
C ARG A 104 -3.64 6.29 11.26
N THR A 105 -4.26 6.69 12.37
CA THR A 105 -5.46 7.54 12.32
C THR A 105 -5.10 8.96 11.93
N ARG A 106 -4.04 9.51 12.51
CA ARG A 106 -3.50 10.83 12.13
C ARG A 106 -3.17 10.87 10.65
N ASP A 107 -2.36 9.91 10.21
CA ASP A 107 -1.74 9.92 8.87
C ASP A 107 -2.74 9.73 7.73
N PHE A 108 -3.83 8.98 7.95
CA PHE A 108 -4.73 8.59 6.86
C PHE A 108 -6.09 9.31 6.85
N THR A 109 -6.30 10.26 7.76
CA THR A 109 -7.60 10.94 7.82
C THR A 109 -7.50 12.45 7.59
N PRO A 110 -8.47 13.04 6.84
CA PRO A 110 -8.39 14.44 6.39
C PRO A 110 -8.63 15.46 7.50
N THR A 111 -9.36 15.07 8.54
CA THR A 111 -9.81 15.96 9.60
C THR A 111 -9.63 15.33 10.96
N CYS A 112 -9.46 16.14 12.00
CA CYS A 112 -9.53 15.70 13.37
C CYS A 112 -11.00 15.54 13.77
N SER A 113 -11.42 14.32 14.15
CA SER A 113 -12.81 14.03 14.44
C SER A 113 -12.98 13.03 15.58
N ALA A 114 -14.05 13.18 16.36
CA ALA A 114 -14.54 12.22 17.34
C ALA A 114 -15.80 11.48 16.86
N ALA A 115 -16.21 11.70 15.61
CA ALA A 115 -17.40 11.06 15.05
C ALA A 115 -17.14 9.55 14.82
N ARG A 116 -18.05 8.74 15.36
CA ARG A 116 -18.06 7.29 15.15
C ARG A 116 -18.56 6.95 13.74
N ARG A 117 -18.44 5.68 13.40
CA ARG A 117 -18.83 5.17 12.08
C ARG A 117 -20.31 5.40 11.73
N ASP A 118 -21.17 5.45 12.71
CA ASP A 118 -22.62 5.75 12.58
C ASP A 118 -22.93 7.26 12.58
N GLY A 119 -21.90 8.11 12.67
CA GLY A 119 -22.03 9.57 12.71
C GLY A 119 -22.34 10.13 14.09
N THR A 120 -22.48 9.30 15.12
CA THR A 120 -22.65 9.76 16.51
C THR A 120 -21.34 10.29 17.07
N ILE A 121 -21.44 11.18 18.07
CA ILE A 121 -20.31 11.65 18.87
C ILE A 121 -20.53 11.20 20.31
N CYS A 122 -19.59 10.46 20.85
CA CYS A 122 -19.59 10.17 22.26
C CYS A 122 -18.82 11.28 23.01
N PRO A 123 -19.39 11.88 24.05
CA PRO A 123 -18.72 12.94 24.81
C PRO A 123 -17.36 12.55 25.43
N TYR A 124 -17.13 11.25 25.58
CA TYR A 124 -15.88 10.69 26.13
C TYR A 124 -14.85 10.34 25.05
N ASP A 125 -15.22 10.34 23.77
CA ASP A 125 -14.31 10.06 22.67
C ASP A 125 -13.44 11.31 22.40
N LYS A 126 -12.12 11.12 22.43
CA LYS A 126 -11.19 12.20 22.07
C LYS A 126 -11.12 12.31 20.53
N PRO A 127 -11.13 13.54 19.98
CA PRO A 127 -10.87 13.73 18.58
C PRO A 127 -9.48 13.18 18.18
N ALA A 128 -9.40 12.56 17.02
CA ALA A 128 -8.16 12.02 16.46
C ALA A 128 -8.10 12.27 14.95
N GLY A 129 -6.95 12.09 14.35
CA GLY A 129 -6.77 12.24 12.91
C GLY A 129 -6.39 13.65 12.46
N GLY A 130 -6.56 13.94 11.17
CA GLY A 130 -6.36 15.26 10.58
C GLY A 130 -4.97 15.55 10.05
N GLY A 131 -4.07 14.54 9.99
CA GLY A 131 -2.69 14.71 9.51
C GLY A 131 -2.44 14.25 8.07
N ALA A 132 -3.49 13.93 7.31
CA ALA A 132 -3.34 13.36 5.96
C ALA A 132 -2.55 14.26 4.99
N GLU A 133 -2.66 15.58 5.11
CA GLU A 133 -1.90 16.50 4.24
C GLU A 133 -0.40 16.47 4.55
N GLN A 134 -0.01 16.47 5.83
CA GLN A 134 1.39 16.35 6.23
C GLN A 134 1.95 14.98 5.85
N PHE A 135 1.16 13.93 5.99
CA PHE A 135 1.57 12.60 5.57
C PHE A 135 1.72 12.47 4.04
N HIS A 136 0.85 13.12 3.26
CA HIS A 136 1.03 13.22 1.82
C HIS A 136 2.34 13.92 1.46
N ARG A 137 2.64 15.06 2.10
CA ARG A 137 3.90 15.78 1.89
C ARG A 137 5.11 14.91 2.24
N PHE A 138 5.08 14.19 3.36
CA PHE A 138 6.12 13.22 3.71
C PHE A 138 6.32 12.17 2.60
N LEU A 139 5.25 11.59 2.07
CA LEU A 139 5.35 10.60 1.00
C LEU A 139 6.02 11.14 -0.25
N ILE A 140 5.73 12.40 -0.63
CA ILE A 140 6.17 12.98 -1.90
C ILE A 140 7.51 13.71 -1.78
N GLU A 141 7.68 14.50 -0.71
CA GLU A 141 8.84 15.40 -0.55
C GLU A 141 10.03 14.71 0.13
N GLU A 142 9.80 13.63 0.89
CA GLU A 142 10.86 12.92 1.62
C GLU A 142 11.00 11.47 1.18
N LEU A 143 9.96 10.64 1.38
CA LEU A 143 10.08 9.20 1.14
C LEU A 143 10.31 8.87 -0.34
N ARG A 144 9.62 9.53 -1.27
CA ARG A 144 9.81 9.29 -2.70
C ARG A 144 11.24 9.59 -3.14
N LEU A 145 11.78 10.73 -2.74
CA LEU A 145 13.16 11.12 -3.07
C LEU A 145 14.17 10.12 -2.50
N GLU A 146 13.95 9.68 -1.26
CA GLU A 146 14.78 8.68 -0.60
C GLU A 146 14.73 7.32 -1.34
N VAL A 147 13.56 6.91 -1.82
CA VAL A 147 13.37 5.68 -2.59
C VAL A 147 14.04 5.79 -3.96
N GLU A 148 13.80 6.86 -4.72
CA GLU A 148 14.34 7.07 -6.06
C GLU A 148 15.88 7.12 -6.07
N ASN A 149 16.50 7.59 -4.97
CA ASN A 149 17.95 7.55 -4.82
C ASN A 149 18.52 6.16 -4.50
N LYS A 150 17.68 5.21 -4.05
CA LYS A 150 18.12 3.87 -3.62
C LYS A 150 17.82 2.76 -4.62
N VAL A 151 16.82 2.93 -5.47
CA VAL A 151 16.32 1.86 -6.34
C VAL A 151 16.11 2.35 -7.78
N PRO A 152 16.17 1.47 -8.78
CA PRO A 152 15.97 1.83 -10.19
C PRO A 152 14.50 2.08 -10.50
N ALA A 153 13.95 3.22 -10.04
CA ALA A 153 12.59 3.66 -10.31
C ALA A 153 12.47 4.26 -11.72
N ASN A 154 11.36 3.98 -12.43
CA ASN A 154 11.11 4.50 -13.78
C ASN A 154 10.16 5.71 -13.81
N GLY A 155 9.81 6.27 -12.66
CA GLY A 155 8.92 7.42 -12.52
C GLY A 155 7.43 7.08 -12.60
N THR A 156 7.04 5.80 -12.77
CA THR A 156 5.63 5.39 -12.68
C THR A 156 5.32 4.97 -11.23
N ASN A 157 4.32 5.60 -10.61
CA ASN A 157 4.05 5.44 -9.21
C ASN A 157 2.59 5.03 -8.94
N PHE A 158 2.40 4.01 -8.10
CA PHE A 158 1.10 3.52 -7.64
C PHE A 158 0.94 3.78 -6.15
N LEU A 159 -0.27 4.15 -5.72
CA LEU A 159 -0.63 4.26 -4.30
C LEU A 159 -1.73 3.24 -3.97
N VAL A 160 -1.51 2.42 -2.95
CA VAL A 160 -2.43 1.35 -2.54
C VAL A 160 -2.79 1.49 -1.08
N GLY A 161 -4.08 1.54 -0.77
CA GLY A 161 -4.57 1.64 0.59
C GLY A 161 -5.91 0.94 0.83
N HIS A 162 -6.09 0.44 2.06
CA HIS A 162 -7.31 -0.19 2.54
C HIS A 162 -7.89 0.58 3.73
N SER A 163 -9.21 0.68 3.82
CA SER A 163 -9.90 1.30 4.97
C SER A 163 -9.55 2.81 5.12
N TYR A 164 -8.92 3.26 6.22
CA TYR A 164 -8.40 4.62 6.36
C TYR A 164 -7.35 4.95 5.31
N ALA A 165 -6.46 4.01 5.02
CA ALA A 165 -5.49 4.16 3.93
C ALA A 165 -6.18 4.23 2.55
N GLY A 166 -7.32 3.55 2.36
CA GLY A 166 -8.17 3.69 1.18
C GLY A 166 -8.83 5.08 1.08
N LEU A 167 -9.25 5.65 2.21
CA LEU A 167 -9.73 7.03 2.29
C LEU A 167 -8.61 8.02 1.93
N PHE A 168 -7.43 7.84 2.50
CA PHE A 168 -6.23 8.64 2.17
C PHE A 168 -5.90 8.56 0.67
N THR A 169 -5.96 7.36 0.08
CA THR A 169 -5.71 7.15 -1.35
C THR A 169 -6.69 7.96 -2.23
N LEU A 170 -7.98 7.95 -1.89
CA LEU A 170 -8.99 8.76 -2.59
C LEU A 170 -8.78 10.27 -2.37
N GLN A 171 -8.41 10.67 -1.15
CA GLN A 171 -8.12 12.06 -0.84
C GLN A 171 -6.90 12.56 -1.61
N THR A 172 -5.83 11.78 -1.68
CA THR A 172 -4.65 12.10 -2.47
C THR A 172 -5.02 12.28 -3.94
N LEU A 173 -5.78 11.36 -4.53
CA LEU A 173 -6.28 11.53 -5.90
C LEU A 173 -7.10 12.83 -6.07
N SER A 174 -7.99 13.12 -5.12
CA SER A 174 -8.87 14.31 -5.20
C SER A 174 -8.13 15.63 -5.06
N ASN A 175 -7.13 15.68 -4.18
CA ASN A 175 -6.43 16.93 -3.85
C ASN A 175 -5.16 17.12 -4.68
N HIS A 176 -4.45 16.03 -4.95
CA HIS A 176 -3.11 15.99 -5.55
C HIS A 176 -3.03 14.88 -6.62
N PRO A 177 -3.86 14.94 -7.69
CA PRO A 177 -3.89 13.90 -8.72
C PRO A 177 -2.53 13.68 -9.41
N GLU A 178 -1.68 14.71 -9.44
CA GLU A 178 -0.33 14.66 -10.00
C GLU A 178 0.63 13.75 -9.23
N SER A 179 0.33 13.45 -7.97
CA SER A 179 1.26 12.75 -7.08
C SER A 179 1.52 11.29 -7.47
N PHE A 180 0.55 10.60 -8.04
CA PHE A 180 0.69 9.22 -8.51
C PHE A 180 0.03 9.04 -9.88
N ASP A 181 0.39 7.98 -10.58
CA ASP A 181 -0.22 7.64 -11.87
C ASP A 181 -1.46 6.76 -11.67
N SER A 182 -1.44 5.92 -10.64
CA SER A 182 -2.53 4.99 -10.34
C SER A 182 -2.82 4.90 -8.84
N TYR A 183 -4.10 4.75 -8.54
CA TYR A 183 -4.64 4.74 -7.19
C TYR A 183 -5.49 3.49 -6.98
N ILE A 184 -5.20 2.71 -5.95
CA ILE A 184 -5.98 1.52 -5.56
C ILE A 184 -6.57 1.76 -4.18
N ALA A 185 -7.85 2.12 -4.12
CA ALA A 185 -8.58 2.42 -2.89
C ALA A 185 -9.53 1.27 -2.55
N ILE A 186 -9.30 0.57 -1.45
CA ILE A 186 -10.03 -0.63 -1.08
C ILE A 186 -10.87 -0.36 0.16
N ASP A 187 -12.17 -0.58 0.03
CA ASP A 187 -13.21 -0.39 1.05
C ASP A 187 -12.97 0.86 1.91
N PRO A 188 -12.77 2.03 1.23
CA PRO A 188 -12.35 3.26 1.87
C PRO A 188 -13.31 3.68 2.97
N SER A 189 -12.79 4.19 4.08
CA SER A 189 -13.58 4.63 5.24
C SER A 189 -14.29 5.97 4.97
N LEU A 190 -15.17 6.01 3.98
CA LEU A 190 -15.89 7.21 3.53
C LEU A 190 -16.74 7.85 4.63
N TRP A 191 -17.05 7.08 5.69
CA TRP A 191 -17.82 7.52 6.86
C TRP A 191 -17.06 8.49 7.77
N TRP A 192 -15.72 8.56 7.64
CA TRP A 192 -14.90 9.42 8.50
C TRP A 192 -15.46 10.84 8.54
N ASP A 193 -15.57 11.38 9.75
CA ASP A 193 -16.10 12.73 10.01
C ASP A 193 -17.37 13.02 9.21
N ARG A 194 -18.34 12.11 9.31
CA ARG A 194 -19.66 12.20 8.66
C ARG A 194 -19.59 12.33 7.13
N GLY A 195 -18.55 11.75 6.51
CA GLY A 195 -18.39 11.77 5.06
C GLY A 195 -17.79 13.06 4.51
N VAL A 196 -17.00 13.77 5.31
CA VAL A 196 -16.36 15.04 4.93
C VAL A 196 -15.58 14.95 3.60
N PHE A 197 -14.94 13.80 3.33
CA PHE A 197 -14.21 13.58 2.08
C PHE A 197 -15.11 13.82 0.84
N LEU A 198 -16.33 13.30 0.82
CA LEU A 198 -17.23 13.46 -0.34
C LEU A 198 -17.60 14.92 -0.60
N GLN A 199 -17.74 15.72 0.46
CA GLN A 199 -17.99 17.15 0.34
C GLN A 199 -16.78 17.91 -0.22
N GLN A 200 -15.58 17.54 0.20
CA GLN A 200 -14.33 18.11 -0.30
C GLN A 200 -14.07 17.71 -1.76
N ALA A 201 -14.21 16.43 -2.08
CA ALA A 201 -14.02 15.90 -3.42
C ALA A 201 -14.98 16.53 -4.45
N ALA A 202 -16.25 16.77 -4.05
CA ALA A 202 -17.22 17.45 -4.91
C ALA A 202 -16.82 18.88 -5.29
N LYS A 203 -16.06 19.57 -4.45
CA LYS A 203 -15.50 20.90 -4.75
C LYS A 203 -14.23 20.80 -5.61
N ASN A 204 -13.34 19.88 -5.27
CA ASN A 204 -12.02 19.75 -5.88
C ASN A 204 -12.09 19.25 -7.33
N VAL A 205 -13.05 18.39 -7.66
CA VAL A 205 -13.19 17.78 -8.99
C VAL A 205 -13.24 18.80 -10.12
N TYR A 206 -13.80 19.98 -9.88
CA TYR A 206 -13.87 21.04 -10.90
C TYR A 206 -12.56 21.83 -11.09
N GLN A 207 -11.63 21.72 -10.12
CA GLN A 207 -10.39 22.50 -10.08
C GLN A 207 -9.16 21.68 -10.47
N LYS A 208 -9.30 20.35 -10.60
CA LYS A 208 -8.18 19.45 -10.82
C LYS A 208 -8.26 18.79 -12.19
N ASP A 209 -7.08 18.45 -12.73
CA ASP A 209 -6.92 17.64 -13.92
C ASP A 209 -6.58 16.19 -13.53
N PHE A 210 -7.34 15.25 -14.08
CA PHE A 210 -7.16 13.81 -13.86
C PHE A 210 -6.66 13.08 -15.10
N SER A 211 -6.18 13.82 -16.11
CA SER A 211 -5.69 13.25 -17.37
C SER A 211 -4.58 12.24 -17.14
N GLY A 212 -4.72 11.05 -17.73
CA GLY A 212 -3.75 9.97 -17.62
C GLY A 212 -3.69 9.31 -16.23
N LYS A 213 -4.64 9.62 -15.33
CA LYS A 213 -4.72 9.00 -14.01
C LYS A 213 -5.68 7.81 -14.01
N HIS A 214 -5.37 6.83 -13.18
CA HIS A 214 -6.13 5.59 -13.08
C HIS A 214 -6.57 5.36 -11.63
N LEU A 215 -7.86 5.06 -11.44
CA LEU A 215 -8.44 4.71 -10.16
C LEU A 215 -9.05 3.30 -10.23
N TYR A 216 -8.61 2.44 -9.33
CA TYR A 216 -9.33 1.24 -8.95
C TYR A 216 -9.96 1.46 -7.58
N VAL A 217 -11.28 1.32 -7.46
CA VAL A 217 -11.97 1.40 -6.19
C VAL A 217 -12.85 0.18 -5.98
N ALA A 218 -12.70 -0.47 -4.82
CA ALA A 218 -13.40 -1.71 -4.47
C ALA A 218 -14.16 -1.58 -3.16
N PHE A 219 -15.30 -2.25 -3.06
CA PHE A 219 -16.14 -2.30 -1.86
C PHE A 219 -16.55 -3.71 -1.51
N ALA A 220 -16.40 -4.07 -0.23
CA ALA A 220 -16.99 -5.28 0.35
C ALA A 220 -18.50 -5.08 0.50
N THR A 221 -19.29 -6.06 0.06
CA THR A 221 -20.75 -5.92 0.12
C THR A 221 -21.45 -6.88 1.06
N ARG A 222 -20.72 -7.85 1.65
CA ARG A 222 -21.21 -8.75 2.71
C ARG A 222 -21.02 -8.11 4.09
N GLN A 223 -21.74 -7.02 4.40
CA GLN A 223 -21.63 -6.32 5.67
C GLN A 223 -22.86 -6.48 6.58
N ARG A 224 -22.69 -6.21 7.90
CA ARG A 224 -23.81 -6.18 8.84
C ARG A 224 -24.81 -5.08 8.45
N PRO A 225 -26.15 -5.31 8.63
CA PRO A 225 -27.19 -4.40 8.11
C PRO A 225 -27.02 -2.93 8.49
N ALA A 226 -26.72 -2.61 9.75
CA ALA A 226 -26.58 -1.23 10.23
C ALA A 226 -25.39 -0.48 9.61
N ILE A 227 -24.25 -1.18 9.40
CA ILE A 227 -23.05 -0.62 8.76
C ILE A 227 -23.27 -0.50 7.26
N LYS A 228 -24.01 -1.46 6.70
CA LYS A 228 -24.33 -1.58 5.28
C LYS A 228 -24.99 -0.32 4.72
N LEU A 229 -25.99 0.23 5.42
CA LEU A 229 -26.75 1.38 4.94
C LEU A 229 -25.88 2.63 4.77
N ILE A 230 -25.05 2.97 5.76
CA ILE A 230 -24.20 4.17 5.71
C ILE A 230 -23.10 3.98 4.66
N GLN A 231 -22.42 2.86 4.69
CA GLN A 231 -21.31 2.57 3.76
C GLN A 231 -21.80 2.57 2.29
N PHE A 232 -22.96 1.97 2.01
CA PHE A 232 -23.50 1.95 0.64
C PHE A 232 -23.99 3.31 0.17
N SER A 233 -24.67 4.08 1.02
CA SER A 233 -25.08 5.43 0.67
C SER A 233 -23.87 6.31 0.30
N LEU A 234 -22.77 6.21 1.05
CA LEU A 234 -21.55 6.97 0.77
C LEU A 234 -20.82 6.43 -0.46
N ALA A 235 -20.75 5.12 -0.64
CA ALA A 235 -20.19 4.48 -1.83
C ALA A 235 -20.98 4.78 -3.09
N ASP A 236 -22.33 4.82 -3.00
CA ASP A 236 -23.19 5.21 -4.10
C ASP A 236 -23.06 6.72 -4.42
N SER A 237 -22.85 7.56 -3.41
CA SER A 237 -22.56 8.99 -3.62
C SER A 237 -21.22 9.19 -4.33
N LEU A 238 -20.18 8.45 -3.93
CA LEU A 238 -18.89 8.45 -4.64
C LEU A 238 -19.08 8.01 -6.09
N LYS A 239 -19.74 6.87 -6.31
CA LYS A 239 -19.94 6.25 -7.62
C LYS A 239 -20.78 7.13 -8.56
N ASN A 240 -21.87 7.71 -8.07
CA ASN A 240 -22.88 8.33 -8.92
C ASN A 240 -22.74 9.85 -9.01
N LYS A 241 -21.97 10.49 -8.10
CA LYS A 241 -21.82 11.96 -8.09
C LYS A 241 -20.36 12.38 -8.33
N ILE A 242 -19.38 11.75 -7.68
CA ILE A 242 -17.98 12.21 -7.73
C ILE A 242 -17.24 11.59 -8.92
N ILE A 243 -17.28 10.26 -9.05
CA ILE A 243 -16.57 9.54 -10.12
C ILE A 243 -16.97 10.02 -11.53
N PRO A 244 -18.25 10.27 -11.86
CA PRO A 244 -18.63 10.78 -13.18
C PRO A 244 -17.96 12.12 -13.51
N GLU A 245 -17.89 13.04 -12.55
CA GLU A 245 -17.22 14.33 -12.74
C GLU A 245 -15.70 14.17 -12.93
N MET A 246 -15.05 13.27 -12.18
CA MET A 246 -13.65 12.95 -12.39
C MET A 246 -13.39 12.32 -13.76
N LYS A 247 -14.31 11.45 -14.25
CA LYS A 247 -14.24 10.87 -15.60
C LYS A 247 -14.38 11.91 -16.70
N ASN A 248 -15.21 12.92 -16.49
CA ASN A 248 -15.32 14.07 -17.40
C ASN A 248 -14.02 14.88 -17.48
N LYS A 249 -13.09 14.66 -16.54
CA LYS A 249 -11.72 15.18 -16.50
C LYS A 249 -10.68 14.11 -16.83
N TYR A 250 -11.06 13.12 -17.64
CA TYR A 250 -10.20 12.06 -18.20
C TYR A 250 -9.64 11.04 -17.19
N LEU A 251 -10.23 10.90 -16.00
CA LEU A 251 -9.87 9.82 -15.07
C LEU A 251 -10.35 8.46 -15.61
N HIS A 252 -9.45 7.49 -15.67
CA HIS A 252 -9.81 6.09 -15.92
C HIS A 252 -10.22 5.40 -14.63
N VAL A 253 -11.43 4.83 -14.57
CA VAL A 253 -11.98 4.26 -13.34
C VAL A 253 -12.42 2.82 -13.52
N VAL A 254 -11.96 1.95 -12.62
CA VAL A 254 -12.48 0.61 -12.39
C VAL A 254 -13.18 0.58 -11.03
N TYR A 255 -14.50 0.35 -11.02
CA TYR A 255 -15.31 0.22 -9.80
C TYR A 255 -15.73 -1.23 -9.62
N LYS A 256 -15.40 -1.85 -8.47
CA LYS A 256 -15.68 -3.26 -8.18
C LYS A 256 -16.47 -3.44 -6.88
N LYS A 257 -17.33 -4.45 -6.88
CA LYS A 257 -18.03 -4.95 -5.68
C LYS A 257 -17.58 -6.38 -5.43
N PHE A 258 -17.30 -6.70 -4.18
CA PHE A 258 -16.90 -8.02 -3.71
C PHE A 258 -18.03 -8.58 -2.80
N PRO A 259 -18.96 -9.36 -3.37
CA PRO A 259 -20.15 -9.80 -2.65
C PRO A 259 -19.87 -10.80 -1.53
N ASP A 260 -18.79 -11.55 -1.64
CA ASP A 260 -18.41 -12.58 -0.69
C ASP A 260 -17.48 -12.06 0.41
N GLU A 261 -17.02 -10.79 0.29
CA GLU A 261 -16.07 -10.21 1.22
C GLU A 261 -16.74 -9.27 2.23
N VAL A 262 -16.14 -9.21 3.42
CA VAL A 262 -16.39 -8.21 4.45
C VAL A 262 -15.19 -7.25 4.54
N HIS A 263 -15.34 -6.14 5.28
CA HIS A 263 -14.28 -5.14 5.43
C HIS A 263 -12.90 -5.70 5.78
N GLY A 264 -12.85 -6.70 6.66
CA GLY A 264 -11.58 -7.30 7.11
C GLY A 264 -10.98 -8.32 6.14
N THR A 265 -11.73 -8.82 5.17
CA THR A 265 -11.25 -9.88 4.25
C THR A 265 -11.01 -9.39 2.81
N ILE A 266 -11.60 -8.26 2.43
CA ILE A 266 -11.50 -7.73 1.06
C ILE A 266 -10.10 -7.27 0.66
N ALA A 267 -9.23 -6.93 1.61
CA ALA A 267 -7.96 -6.24 1.31
C ALA A 267 -7.13 -7.00 0.28
N LEU A 268 -6.74 -8.24 0.55
CA LEU A 268 -5.87 -9.00 -0.36
C LEU A 268 -6.51 -9.36 -1.69
N PRO A 269 -7.77 -9.88 -1.76
CA PRO A 269 -8.44 -10.13 -3.03
C PRO A 269 -8.54 -8.88 -3.91
N ALA A 270 -8.85 -7.72 -3.31
CA ALA A 270 -8.99 -6.48 -4.05
C ALA A 270 -7.65 -5.85 -4.44
N ILE A 271 -6.58 -6.00 -3.65
CA ILE A 271 -5.22 -5.61 -4.06
C ILE A 271 -4.82 -6.43 -5.29
N PHE A 272 -5.01 -7.75 -5.25
CA PHE A 272 -4.68 -8.63 -6.38
C PHE A 272 -5.43 -8.25 -7.65
N ASP A 273 -6.76 -8.06 -7.58
CA ASP A 273 -7.59 -7.67 -8.73
C ASP A 273 -7.26 -6.25 -9.22
N GLY A 274 -6.99 -5.32 -8.31
CA GLY A 274 -6.60 -3.93 -8.62
C GLY A 274 -5.27 -3.84 -9.35
N LEU A 275 -4.25 -4.55 -8.86
CA LEU A 275 -2.96 -4.62 -9.53
C LEU A 275 -3.11 -5.19 -10.95
N LYS A 276 -3.81 -6.30 -11.11
CA LYS A 276 -4.09 -6.90 -12.41
C LYS A 276 -4.81 -5.93 -13.35
N SER A 277 -5.78 -5.17 -12.82
CA SER A 277 -6.61 -4.25 -13.63
C SER A 277 -5.85 -3.02 -14.08
N LEU A 278 -4.96 -2.46 -13.23
CA LEU A 278 -4.32 -1.17 -13.50
C LEU A 278 -2.94 -1.28 -14.15
N PHE A 279 -2.16 -2.31 -13.85
CA PHE A 279 -0.81 -2.43 -14.42
C PHE A 279 -0.84 -2.45 -15.95
N HIS A 280 -1.80 -3.14 -16.54
CA HIS A 280 -1.96 -3.18 -18.00
C HIS A 280 -2.25 -1.79 -18.59
N ASN A 281 -3.14 -1.04 -17.96
CA ASN A 281 -3.60 0.24 -18.50
C ASN A 281 -2.56 1.36 -18.30
N THR A 282 -1.92 1.43 -17.13
CA THR A 282 -0.99 2.51 -16.78
C THR A 282 0.31 2.46 -17.57
N ILE A 283 0.83 1.26 -17.83
CA ILE A 283 2.12 1.10 -18.53
C ILE A 283 1.94 1.28 -20.02
N SER A 284 0.86 0.74 -20.61
CA SER A 284 0.55 0.92 -22.03
C SER A 284 0.33 2.37 -22.43
N THR A 285 -0.18 3.21 -21.54
CA THR A 285 -0.38 4.65 -21.81
C THR A 285 0.94 5.43 -21.79
N LYS A 286 1.91 5.07 -20.94
CA LYS A 286 3.22 5.75 -20.88
C LYS A 286 4.19 5.32 -21.99
N GLU A 287 4.03 4.12 -22.54
CA GLU A 287 4.83 3.68 -23.69
C GLU A 287 4.34 4.27 -25.03
N ALA A 288 3.12 4.84 -25.05
CA ALA A 288 2.49 5.44 -26.23
C ALA A 288 2.66 6.97 -26.32
N THR A 289 3.22 7.63 -25.29
CA THR A 289 3.54 9.06 -25.24
C THR A 289 5.04 9.27 -25.25
#